data_232067f348996b6beabdd912107ee81f
#
_entry.id   232067f348996b6beabdd912107ee81f
#
_cell.length_a   1.000
_cell.length_b   1.000
_cell.length_c   1.000
_cell.angle_alpha   90.00
_cell.angle_beta   90.00
_cell.angle_gamma   90.00
#
_symmetry.space_group_name_H-M   'P 1'
#
loop_
_entity.id
_entity.type
_entity.pdbx_description
1 polymer ?
#
loop_
_entity_poly.entity_id
_entity_poly.type
_entity_poly.pdbx_seq_one_letter_code
_entity_poly.pdbx_strand_id
1 'polypeptide(L)'
;MRTAVASGSDRFFLGTDTAPHVQHRKESSCGCAGVFNAPTALAAYATVFEELGALAHFEAFCSLNGPKFYNLPVNDGFIQLTKEENITTSSIECGHDALIPFLAGEDARWSVRVVD
;
A
#
# COMPACT_ATOMS: atom_id res chain seq x y z
N MET A 1 13.72 -8.69 7.51
CA MET A 1 12.35 -8.11 7.56
C MET A 1 11.38 -8.83 6.61
N ARG A 2 11.62 -8.88 5.29
CA ARG A 2 10.74 -9.57 4.29
C ARG A 2 10.37 -11.00 4.70
N THR A 3 11.33 -11.82 5.11
CA THR A 3 11.11 -13.21 5.56
C THR A 3 10.17 -13.29 6.76
N ALA A 4 10.32 -12.41 7.74
CA ALA A 4 9.48 -12.39 8.94
C ALA A 4 8.03 -12.04 8.59
N VAL A 5 7.83 -11.03 7.74
CA VAL A 5 6.49 -10.61 7.27
C VAL A 5 5.81 -11.71 6.47
N ALA A 6 6.55 -12.42 5.61
CA ALA A 6 6.03 -13.51 4.79
C ALA A 6 5.82 -14.82 5.55
N SER A 7 6.25 -14.91 6.81
CA SER A 7 6.17 -16.15 7.63
C SER A 7 4.73 -16.58 7.99
N GLY A 8 3.76 -15.70 7.83
CA GLY A 8 2.37 -15.95 8.26
C GLY A 8 2.12 -15.67 9.74
N SER A 9 3.10 -15.15 10.48
CA SER A 9 2.92 -14.77 11.88
C SER A 9 1.91 -13.62 12.00
N ASP A 10 0.98 -13.74 12.93
CA ASP A 10 -0.03 -12.70 13.22
C ASP A 10 0.53 -11.47 13.95
N ARG A 11 1.82 -11.50 14.29
CA ARG A 11 2.53 -10.34 14.87
C ARG A 11 2.87 -9.26 13.85
N PHE A 12 2.76 -9.57 12.57
CA PHE A 12 3.06 -8.64 11.49
C PHE A 12 1.78 -8.31 10.72
N PHE A 13 1.53 -7.02 10.57
CA PHE A 13 0.39 -6.52 9.79
C PHE A 13 0.71 -5.18 9.14
N LEU A 14 -0.09 -4.81 8.17
CA LEU A 14 0.13 -3.64 7.34
C LEU A 14 0.01 -2.35 8.15
N GLY A 15 1.04 -1.52 8.01
CA GLY A 15 1.03 -0.12 8.38
C GLY A 15 1.71 0.67 7.27
N THR A 16 0.96 1.48 6.55
CA THR A 16 1.49 2.17 5.36
C THR A 16 2.33 3.39 5.70
N ASP A 17 2.05 4.03 6.83
CA ASP A 17 2.65 5.31 7.22
C ASP A 17 2.68 6.31 6.05
N THR A 18 1.57 6.37 5.31
CA THR A 18 1.48 7.21 4.12
C THR A 18 1.62 8.69 4.49
N ALA A 19 2.43 9.41 3.73
CA ALA A 19 2.77 10.82 4.01
C ALA A 19 2.40 11.72 2.81
N PRO A 20 1.13 12.16 2.71
CA PRO A 20 0.63 12.92 1.56
C PRO A 20 0.98 14.41 1.65
N HIS A 21 2.25 14.72 1.72
CA HIS A 21 2.72 16.11 1.64
C HIS A 21 2.89 16.52 0.18
N VAL A 22 2.48 17.75 -0.13
CA VAL A 22 2.59 18.29 -1.48
C VAL A 22 4.05 18.38 -1.95
N GLN A 23 4.24 18.30 -3.27
CA GLN A 23 5.55 18.14 -3.89
C GLN A 23 6.56 19.20 -3.43
N HIS A 24 6.20 20.48 -3.51
CA HIS A 24 7.13 21.56 -3.17
C HIS A 24 7.60 21.53 -1.71
N ARG A 25 6.78 20.97 -0.79
CA ARG A 25 7.18 20.81 0.61
C ARG A 25 8.15 19.65 0.80
N LYS A 26 7.97 18.56 0.04
CA LYS A 26 8.90 17.42 0.09
C LYS A 26 10.25 17.73 -0.55
N GLU A 27 10.25 18.55 -1.58
CA GLU A 27 11.46 18.93 -2.35
C GLU A 27 12.12 20.22 -1.86
N SER A 28 11.74 20.73 -0.71
CA SER A 28 12.34 21.93 -0.09
C SER A 28 13.53 21.57 0.80
N SER A 29 14.32 22.58 1.18
CA SER A 29 15.47 22.41 2.09
C SER A 29 15.10 21.87 3.48
N CYS A 30 13.87 22.10 3.93
CA CYS A 30 13.26 21.51 5.13
C CYS A 30 12.15 20.53 4.73
N GLY A 31 12.45 19.60 3.83
CA GLY A 31 11.48 18.70 3.23
C GLY A 31 10.71 17.87 4.26
N CYS A 32 9.40 17.70 4.01
CA CYS A 32 8.58 16.80 4.78
C CYS A 32 8.95 15.34 4.46
N ALA A 33 9.30 14.58 5.49
CA ALA A 33 9.68 13.17 5.34
C ALA A 33 8.50 12.27 4.97
N GLY A 34 8.83 11.06 4.54
CA GLY A 34 7.87 10.01 4.24
C GLY A 34 7.51 9.91 2.77
N VAL A 35 6.72 8.89 2.46
CA VAL A 35 6.32 8.52 1.09
C VAL A 35 4.80 8.49 0.99
N PHE A 36 4.24 9.11 -0.04
CA PHE A 36 2.82 9.02 -0.33
C PHE A 36 2.52 7.71 -1.07
N ASN A 37 2.22 6.65 -0.33
CA ASN A 37 2.05 5.29 -0.86
C ASN A 37 0.61 4.78 -0.85
N ALA A 38 -0.35 5.51 -0.29
CA ALA A 38 -1.74 5.04 -0.19
C ALA A 38 -2.33 4.52 -1.52
N PRO A 39 -2.12 5.18 -2.68
CA PRO A 39 -2.68 4.70 -3.95
C PRO A 39 -2.09 3.37 -4.44
N THR A 40 -0.87 3.04 -4.03
CA THR A 40 -0.10 1.89 -4.56
C THR A 40 0.26 0.85 -3.52
N ALA A 41 -0.05 1.10 -2.25
CA ALA A 41 0.41 0.26 -1.13
C ALA A 41 0.05 -1.22 -1.32
N LEU A 42 -1.22 -1.53 -1.60
CA LEU A 42 -1.66 -2.92 -1.74
C LEU A 42 -0.97 -3.62 -2.93
N ALA A 43 -0.84 -2.93 -4.06
CA ALA A 43 -0.15 -3.47 -5.23
C ALA A 43 1.34 -3.74 -4.95
N ALA A 44 2.01 -2.80 -4.28
CA ALA A 44 3.42 -2.94 -3.91
C ALA A 44 3.63 -4.11 -2.93
N TYR A 45 2.80 -4.24 -1.90
CA TYR A 45 2.88 -5.36 -0.97
C TYR A 45 2.52 -6.69 -1.63
N ALA A 46 1.52 -6.73 -2.52
CA ALA A 46 1.19 -7.95 -3.28
C ALA A 46 2.39 -8.42 -4.11
N THR A 47 3.10 -7.50 -4.74
CA THR A 47 4.34 -7.81 -5.48
C THR A 47 5.39 -8.45 -4.58
N VAL A 48 5.63 -7.89 -3.38
CA VAL A 48 6.59 -8.44 -2.43
C VAL A 48 6.17 -9.84 -1.96
N PHE A 49 4.90 -10.03 -1.62
CA PHE A 49 4.40 -11.35 -1.19
C PHE A 49 4.45 -12.39 -2.30
N GLU A 50 4.18 -11.99 -3.55
CA GLU A 50 4.33 -12.87 -4.71
C GLU A 50 5.79 -13.30 -4.92
N GLU A 51 6.74 -12.36 -4.89
CA GLU A 51 8.17 -12.63 -5.01
C GLU A 51 8.67 -13.61 -3.95
N LEU A 52 8.07 -13.60 -2.77
CA LEU A 52 8.42 -14.48 -1.64
C LEU A 52 7.61 -15.79 -1.64
N GLY A 53 6.72 -16.00 -2.61
CA GLY A 53 5.83 -17.16 -2.64
C GLY A 53 4.85 -17.21 -1.45
N ALA A 54 4.48 -16.06 -0.90
CA ALA A 54 3.73 -15.94 0.34
C ALA A 54 2.35 -15.29 0.19
N LEU A 55 1.77 -15.27 -1.02
CA LEU A 55 0.45 -14.68 -1.28
C LEU A 55 -0.65 -15.28 -0.39
N ALA A 56 -0.52 -16.54 0.04
CA ALA A 56 -1.47 -17.15 0.97
C ALA A 56 -1.57 -16.44 2.32
N HIS A 57 -0.56 -15.67 2.72
CA HIS A 57 -0.53 -14.90 3.96
C HIS A 57 -0.91 -13.42 3.78
N PHE A 58 -1.15 -12.99 2.54
CA PHE A 58 -1.35 -11.58 2.20
C PHE A 58 -2.62 -11.01 2.82
N GLU A 59 -3.75 -11.73 2.75
CA GLU A 59 -5.00 -11.28 3.35
C GLU A 59 -4.87 -11.11 4.87
N ALA A 60 -4.27 -12.08 5.55
CA ALA A 60 -4.05 -12.00 6.99
C ALA A 60 -3.20 -10.77 7.36
N PHE A 61 -2.12 -10.53 6.63
CA PHE A 61 -1.25 -9.38 6.83
C PHE A 61 -1.96 -8.05 6.59
N CYS A 62 -2.76 -7.92 5.54
CA CYS A 62 -3.42 -6.67 5.18
C CYS A 62 -4.70 -6.39 5.96
N SER A 63 -5.48 -7.43 6.32
CA SER A 63 -6.88 -7.24 6.71
C SER A 63 -7.29 -7.92 8.01
N LEU A 64 -6.58 -8.93 8.50
CA LEU A 64 -7.02 -9.73 9.65
C LEU A 64 -6.15 -9.52 10.90
N ASN A 65 -4.84 -9.50 10.74
CA ASN A 65 -3.91 -9.44 11.89
C ASN A 65 -3.99 -8.10 12.64
N GLY A 66 -4.14 -6.99 11.92
CA GLY A 66 -4.31 -5.67 12.54
C GLY A 66 -5.56 -5.57 13.40
N PRO A 67 -6.74 -5.87 12.88
CA PRO A 67 -7.98 -5.93 13.68
C PRO A 67 -7.86 -6.86 14.88
N LYS A 68 -7.26 -8.03 14.73
CA LYS A 68 -7.03 -8.95 15.85
C LYS A 68 -6.18 -8.32 16.95
N PHE A 69 -5.09 -7.68 16.57
CA PHE A 69 -4.19 -7.01 17.53
C PHE A 69 -4.88 -5.88 18.30
N TYR A 70 -5.65 -5.06 17.60
CA TYR A 70 -6.35 -3.91 18.19
C TYR A 70 -7.73 -4.24 18.78
N ASN A 71 -8.15 -5.52 18.73
CA ASN A 71 -9.47 -5.96 19.15
C ASN A 71 -10.60 -5.18 18.46
N LEU A 72 -10.49 -5.03 17.15
CA LEU A 72 -11.46 -4.36 16.29
C LEU A 72 -12.19 -5.38 15.41
N PRO A 73 -13.43 -5.10 14.99
CA PRO A 73 -14.09 -5.94 13.99
C PRO A 73 -13.33 -5.88 12.66
N VAL A 74 -13.35 -6.99 11.94
CA VAL A 74 -12.88 -7.03 10.56
C VAL A 74 -13.86 -6.26 9.68
N ASN A 75 -13.37 -5.52 8.70
CA ASN A 75 -14.22 -4.78 7.76
C ASN A 75 -15.12 -5.73 6.98
N ASP A 76 -16.36 -5.30 6.74
CA ASP A 76 -17.27 -5.96 5.82
C ASP A 76 -16.87 -5.69 4.36
N GLY A 77 -17.19 -6.62 3.47
CA GLY A 77 -16.86 -6.51 2.06
C GLY A 77 -15.43 -6.93 1.73
N PHE A 78 -15.13 -6.90 0.45
CA PHE A 78 -13.87 -7.39 -0.10
C PHE A 78 -13.29 -6.44 -1.11
N ILE A 79 -11.99 -6.53 -1.27
CA ILE A 79 -11.28 -5.96 -2.40
C ILE A 79 -10.65 -7.10 -3.21
N GLN A 80 -10.61 -6.91 -4.51
CA GLN A 80 -9.97 -7.85 -5.42
C GLN A 80 -8.69 -7.22 -5.99
N LEU A 81 -7.60 -7.97 -5.89
CA LEU A 81 -6.37 -7.64 -6.58
C LEU A 81 -6.24 -8.53 -7.81
N THR A 82 -5.99 -7.89 -8.95
CA THR A 82 -5.78 -8.61 -10.22
C THR A 82 -4.37 -8.29 -10.72
N LYS A 83 -3.60 -9.33 -11.02
CA LYS A 83 -2.27 -9.17 -11.58
C LYS A 83 -2.37 -8.76 -13.05
N GLU A 84 -2.13 -7.51 -13.33
CA GLU A 84 -2.18 -6.91 -14.66
C GLU A 84 -1.38 -5.62 -14.68
N GLU A 85 -1.06 -5.11 -15.87
CA GLU A 85 -0.46 -3.79 -16.01
C GLU A 85 -1.38 -2.74 -15.41
N ASN A 86 -0.82 -1.92 -14.54
CA ASN A 86 -1.53 -0.84 -13.88
C ASN A 86 -0.59 0.35 -13.66
N ILE A 87 -0.58 1.25 -14.65
CA ILE A 87 0.30 2.43 -14.61
C ILE A 87 -0.22 3.42 -13.58
N THR A 88 0.60 3.67 -12.57
CA THR A 88 0.29 4.65 -11.52
C THR A 88 0.27 6.05 -12.10
N THR A 89 -0.74 6.85 -11.71
CA THR A 89 -0.77 8.26 -12.08
C THR A 89 0.52 8.98 -11.66
N SER A 90 0.98 9.90 -12.49
CA SER A 90 2.21 10.66 -12.20
C SER A 90 2.03 11.68 -11.08
N SER A 91 0.81 12.18 -10.88
CA SER A 91 0.48 13.11 -9.82
C SER A 91 -1.01 13.10 -9.50
N ILE A 92 -1.36 13.56 -8.31
CA ILE A 92 -2.74 13.78 -7.86
C ILE A 92 -2.86 15.25 -7.47
N GLU A 93 -3.83 15.96 -8.07
CA GLU A 93 -4.06 17.36 -7.78
C GLU A 93 -4.52 17.58 -6.34
N CYS A 94 -3.93 18.58 -5.69
CA CYS A 94 -4.26 18.99 -4.34
C CYS A 94 -4.29 20.52 -4.24
N GLY A 95 -5.42 21.11 -4.55
CA GLY A 95 -5.57 22.58 -4.64
C GLY A 95 -4.73 23.15 -5.78
N HIS A 96 -3.78 24.02 -5.46
CA HIS A 96 -2.83 24.62 -6.43
C HIS A 96 -1.51 23.84 -6.53
N ASP A 97 -1.46 22.66 -5.93
CA ASP A 97 -0.26 21.86 -5.81
C ASP A 97 -0.53 20.39 -6.19
N ALA A 98 0.47 19.55 -6.12
CA ALA A 98 0.35 18.15 -6.47
C ALA A 98 0.95 17.24 -5.41
N LEU A 99 0.34 16.07 -5.25
CA LEU A 99 0.88 14.93 -4.52
C LEU A 99 1.49 13.97 -5.52
N ILE A 100 2.72 13.55 -5.26
CA ILE A 100 3.39 12.55 -6.10
C ILE A 100 3.32 11.20 -5.38
N PRO A 101 2.56 10.22 -5.93
CA PRO A 101 2.45 8.91 -5.32
C PRO A 101 3.74 8.09 -5.48
N PHE A 102 3.95 7.15 -4.58
CA PHE A 102 4.96 6.12 -4.76
C PHE A 102 4.70 5.35 -6.06
N LEU A 103 5.74 5.02 -6.81
CA LEU A 103 5.67 4.43 -8.16
C LEU A 103 4.98 5.33 -9.21
N ALA A 104 4.97 6.65 -9.04
CA ALA A 104 4.39 7.57 -10.00
C ALA A 104 4.91 7.31 -11.43
N GLY A 105 4.00 7.12 -12.39
CA GLY A 105 4.33 6.82 -13.78
C GLY A 105 4.84 5.40 -14.03
N GLU A 106 4.99 4.57 -13.01
CA GLU A 106 5.47 3.19 -13.13
C GLU A 106 4.32 2.18 -13.09
N ASP A 107 4.61 0.96 -13.54
CA ASP A 107 3.65 -0.15 -13.46
C ASP A 107 3.63 -0.74 -12.05
N ALA A 108 2.49 -0.58 -11.37
CA ALA A 108 2.26 -1.18 -10.07
C ALA A 108 1.99 -2.69 -10.12
N ARG A 109 1.82 -3.27 -11.31
CA ARG A 109 1.65 -4.71 -11.61
C ARG A 109 0.38 -5.36 -11.09
N TRP A 110 -0.37 -4.70 -10.25
CA TRP A 110 -1.62 -5.17 -9.68
C TRP A 110 -2.65 -4.05 -9.73
N SER A 111 -3.86 -4.36 -10.15
CA SER A 111 -5.00 -3.47 -9.98
C SER A 111 -5.79 -3.85 -8.73
N VAL A 112 -6.44 -2.86 -8.13
CA VAL A 112 -7.23 -3.02 -6.90
C VAL A 112 -8.62 -2.47 -7.13
N ARG A 113 -9.65 -3.24 -6.83
CA ARG A 113 -11.02 -2.78 -6.90
C ARG A 113 -11.86 -3.33 -5.75
N VAL A 114 -12.86 -2.57 -5.34
CA VAL A 114 -13.87 -3.04 -4.40
C VAL A 114 -14.82 -4.01 -5.12
N VAL A 115 -15.13 -5.11 -4.48
CA VAL A 115 -16.11 -6.09 -4.97
C VAL A 115 -17.23 -6.24 -3.95
N ASP A 116 -18.43 -6.38 -4.46
CA ASP A 116 -19.63 -6.56 -3.63
C ASP A 116 -19.83 -8.04 -3.23
#